data_f8e58a68195e5997fa1b4ef1c4d73926
#
_entry.id   f8e58a68195e5997fa1b4ef1c4d73926
#
_cell.length_a   1.000
_cell.length_b   1.000
_cell.length_c   1.000
_cell.angle_alpha   90.00
_cell.angle_beta   90.00
_cell.angle_gamma   90.00
#
_symmetry.space_group_name_H-M   'P 1'
#
loop_
_entity.id
_entity.type
_entity.pdbx_description
1 polymer ?
#
loop_
_entity_poly.entity_id
_entity_poly.type
_entity_poly.pdbx_seq_one_letter_code
_entity_poly.pdbx_strand_id
1 'polypeptide(L)'
;PLACAAALATLDELDRCSLAANAKKLGAYLGKGLDEIAKKYPDKIKLARGLGLMRAVLFKEPLSNAEVCSKLRANGLILIPAGSNALRFLPPLNIKKSDIDKALKIFDKTMKGL
;
A
#
# COMPACT_ATOMS: atom_id res chain seq x y z
N PRO A 1 25.85 -19.52 7.20
CA PRO A 1 25.29 -20.61 6.36
C PRO A 1 23.77 -20.57 6.25
N LEU A 2 23.04 -20.46 7.38
CA LEU A 2 21.58 -20.38 7.36
C LEU A 2 21.06 -19.12 6.66
N ALA A 3 21.62 -17.95 6.99
CA ALA A 3 21.26 -16.69 6.36
C ALA A 3 21.64 -16.67 4.87
N CYS A 4 22.78 -17.25 4.49
CA CYS A 4 23.17 -17.38 3.09
C CYS A 4 22.22 -18.30 2.30
N ALA A 5 21.82 -19.42 2.87
CA ALA A 5 20.84 -20.32 2.25
C ALA A 5 19.47 -19.64 2.07
N ALA A 6 18.98 -18.90 3.07
CA ALA A 6 17.75 -18.14 2.97
C ALA A 6 17.84 -17.01 1.92
N ALA A 7 18.97 -16.31 1.83
CA ALA A 7 19.20 -15.27 0.83
C ALA A 7 19.19 -15.84 -0.60
N LEU A 8 19.87 -16.96 -0.83
CA LEU A 8 19.87 -17.63 -2.14
C LEU A 8 18.47 -18.08 -2.55
N ALA A 9 17.73 -18.72 -1.64
CA ALA A 9 16.35 -19.13 -1.89
C ALA A 9 15.43 -17.93 -2.22
N THR A 10 15.65 -16.79 -1.55
CA THR A 10 14.91 -15.55 -1.83
C THR A 10 15.23 -15.01 -3.23
N LEU A 11 16.50 -14.99 -3.62
CA LEU A 11 16.91 -14.53 -4.96
C LEU A 11 16.34 -15.45 -6.05
N ASP A 12 16.42 -16.77 -5.85
CA ASP A 12 15.85 -17.75 -6.77
C ASP A 12 14.34 -17.55 -6.95
N GLU A 13 13.62 -17.26 -5.86
CA GLU A 13 12.17 -17.00 -5.92
C GLU A 13 11.85 -15.69 -6.63
N LEU A 14 12.64 -14.65 -6.42
CA LEU A 14 12.48 -13.36 -7.13
C LEU A 14 12.56 -13.54 -8.64
N ASP A 15 13.54 -14.32 -9.12
CA ASP A 15 13.76 -14.57 -10.54
C ASP A 15 12.73 -15.55 -11.09
N ARG A 16 12.53 -16.69 -10.43
CA ARG A 16 11.61 -17.75 -10.85
C ARG A 16 10.18 -17.25 -11.02
N CYS A 17 9.70 -16.39 -10.12
CA CYS A 17 8.36 -15.83 -10.14
C CYS A 17 8.27 -14.47 -10.80
N SER A 18 9.36 -13.93 -11.35
CA SER A 18 9.41 -12.60 -11.97
C SER A 18 8.80 -11.51 -11.07
N LEU A 19 9.15 -11.54 -9.78
CA LEU A 19 8.49 -10.71 -8.77
C LEU A 19 8.75 -9.21 -8.98
N ALA A 20 9.89 -8.84 -9.55
CA ALA A 20 10.17 -7.44 -9.92
C ALA A 20 9.20 -6.93 -10.99
N ALA A 21 8.90 -7.75 -12.01
CA ALA A 21 7.93 -7.41 -13.04
C ALA A 21 6.51 -7.32 -12.47
N ASN A 22 6.14 -8.24 -11.57
CA ASN A 22 4.87 -8.20 -10.84
C ASN A 22 4.75 -6.92 -10.02
N ALA A 23 5.79 -6.54 -9.27
CA ALA A 23 5.83 -5.31 -8.48
C ALA A 23 5.67 -4.06 -9.35
N LYS A 24 6.30 -4.02 -10.52
CA LYS A 24 6.13 -2.92 -11.49
C LYS A 24 4.69 -2.82 -11.98
N LYS A 25 4.11 -3.93 -12.46
CA LYS A 25 2.76 -4.01 -13.02
C LYS A 25 1.69 -3.70 -11.97
N LEU A 26 1.70 -4.43 -10.86
CA LEU A 26 0.69 -4.27 -9.82
C LEU A 26 0.91 -3.03 -8.97
N GLY A 27 2.14 -2.55 -8.87
CA GLY A 27 2.46 -1.27 -8.26
C GLY A 27 1.87 -0.09 -9.04
N ALA A 28 1.93 -0.11 -10.37
CA ALA A 28 1.26 0.88 -11.21
C ALA A 28 -0.27 0.84 -11.02
N TYR A 29 -0.85 -0.36 -10.95
CA TYR A 29 -2.27 -0.56 -10.69
C TYR A 29 -2.70 -0.01 -9.31
N LEU A 30 -1.96 -0.35 -8.24
CA LEU A 30 -2.19 0.18 -6.90
C LEU A 30 -2.06 1.70 -6.87
N GLY A 31 -1.01 2.25 -7.50
CA GLY A 31 -0.77 3.68 -7.59
C GLY A 31 -1.96 4.42 -8.21
N LYS A 32 -2.46 3.93 -9.35
CA LYS A 32 -3.63 4.51 -10.02
C LYS A 32 -4.85 4.51 -9.10
N GLY A 33 -5.14 3.39 -8.41
CA GLY A 33 -6.26 3.31 -7.47
C GLY A 33 -6.14 4.28 -6.30
N LEU A 34 -4.92 4.46 -5.76
CA LEU A 34 -4.67 5.44 -4.70
C LEU A 34 -4.81 6.88 -5.18
N ASP A 35 -4.38 7.19 -6.41
CA ASP A 35 -4.55 8.51 -7.01
C ASP A 35 -6.03 8.85 -7.24
N GLU A 36 -6.84 7.87 -7.66
CA GLU A 36 -8.28 8.03 -7.82
C GLU A 36 -8.97 8.32 -6.47
N ILE A 37 -8.57 7.60 -5.40
CA ILE A 37 -9.08 7.85 -4.05
C ILE A 37 -8.62 9.22 -3.55
N ALA A 38 -7.38 9.63 -3.81
CA ALA A 38 -6.89 10.94 -3.42
C ALA A 38 -7.68 12.09 -4.08
N LYS A 39 -8.03 11.92 -5.35
CA LYS A 39 -8.89 12.88 -6.08
C LYS A 39 -10.32 12.91 -5.54
N LYS A 40 -10.82 11.81 -5.02
CA LYS A 40 -12.16 11.69 -4.43
C LYS A 40 -12.27 12.38 -3.06
N TYR A 41 -11.17 12.42 -2.30
CA TYR A 41 -11.11 13.02 -0.96
C TYR A 41 -10.02 14.10 -0.86
N PRO A 42 -10.12 15.18 -1.65
CA PRO A 42 -9.07 16.21 -1.71
C PRO A 42 -8.96 17.05 -0.43
N ASP A 43 -9.99 17.05 0.40
CA ASP A 43 -10.03 17.66 1.73
C ASP A 43 -9.24 16.88 2.78
N LYS A 44 -9.12 15.57 2.62
CA LYS A 44 -8.48 14.64 3.57
C LYS A 44 -7.09 14.17 3.13
N ILE A 45 -6.91 13.94 1.84
CA ILE A 45 -5.68 13.42 1.26
C ILE A 45 -4.92 14.53 0.55
N LYS A 46 -3.65 14.68 0.91
CA LYS A 46 -2.74 15.66 0.30
C LYS A 46 -2.21 15.16 -1.04
N LEU A 47 -1.71 13.92 -1.05
CA LEU A 47 -1.21 13.25 -2.25
C LEU A 47 -0.99 11.75 -2.00
N ALA A 48 -0.96 10.97 -3.08
CA ALA A 48 -0.40 9.62 -3.10
C ALA A 48 0.92 9.63 -3.87
N ARG A 49 1.89 8.82 -3.44
CA ARG A 49 3.21 8.72 -4.07
C ARG A 49 3.84 7.35 -3.86
N GLY A 50 4.86 7.04 -4.62
CA GLY A 50 5.67 5.84 -4.46
C GLY A 50 6.14 5.22 -5.76
N LEU A 51 6.89 4.14 -5.66
CA LEU A 51 7.43 3.38 -6.77
C LEU A 51 7.11 1.89 -6.58
N GLY A 52 6.75 1.20 -7.65
CA GLY A 52 6.35 -0.21 -7.57
C GLY A 52 5.24 -0.40 -6.54
N LEU A 53 5.37 -1.42 -5.71
CA LEU A 53 4.43 -1.74 -4.62
C LEU A 53 4.68 -0.95 -3.33
N MET A 54 5.78 -0.19 -3.23
CA MET A 54 5.99 0.71 -2.10
C MET A 54 5.27 2.03 -2.37
N ARG A 55 4.09 2.19 -1.80
CA ARG A 55 3.23 3.37 -1.97
C ARG A 55 2.94 4.03 -0.62
N ALA A 56 2.67 5.32 -0.66
CA ALA A 56 2.27 6.08 0.52
C ALA A 56 1.16 7.06 0.17
N VAL A 57 0.26 7.27 1.14
CA VAL A 57 -0.77 8.30 1.09
C VAL A 57 -0.51 9.27 2.24
N LEU A 58 -0.40 10.55 1.93
CA LEU A 58 -0.21 11.63 2.90
C LEU A 58 -1.56 12.30 3.18
N PHE A 59 -1.84 12.54 4.45
CA PHE A 59 -3.09 13.17 4.88
C PHE A 59 -2.89 14.67 5.17
N LYS A 60 -3.98 15.41 5.13
CA LYS A 60 -4.07 16.80 5.53
C LYS A 60 -4.53 16.90 6.98
N GLU A 61 -4.00 17.86 7.73
CA GLU A 61 -4.52 18.20 9.05
C GLU A 61 -5.99 18.65 8.97
N PRO A 62 -6.82 18.34 9.96
CA PRO A 62 -6.47 17.71 11.24
C PRO A 62 -6.45 16.18 11.23
N LEU A 63 -6.69 15.51 10.09
CA LEU A 63 -6.73 14.06 10.00
C LEU A 63 -5.32 13.47 10.20
N SER A 64 -5.15 12.61 11.20
CA SER A 64 -3.87 11.98 11.50
C SER A 64 -3.76 10.58 10.89
N ASN A 65 -2.55 10.21 10.47
CA ASN A 65 -2.26 8.86 9.99
C ASN A 65 -2.54 7.78 11.06
N ALA A 66 -2.39 8.10 12.35
CA ALA A 66 -2.67 7.18 13.45
C ALA A 66 -4.17 6.86 13.54
N GLU A 67 -5.03 7.87 13.40
CA GLU A 67 -6.48 7.69 13.38
C GLU A 67 -6.92 6.85 12.19
N VAL A 68 -6.43 7.19 11.00
CA VAL A 68 -6.74 6.43 9.77
C VAL A 68 -6.26 4.98 9.89
N CYS A 69 -5.03 4.76 10.41
CA CYS A 69 -4.48 3.43 10.64
C CYS A 69 -5.34 2.59 11.57
N SER A 70 -5.82 3.18 12.68
CA SER A 70 -6.70 2.51 13.64
C SER A 70 -8.01 2.08 13.00
N LYS A 71 -8.66 2.96 12.24
CA LYS A 71 -9.92 2.66 11.53
C LYS A 71 -9.74 1.62 10.42
N LEU A 72 -8.64 1.68 9.68
CA LEU A 72 -8.31 0.67 8.66
C LEU A 72 -8.11 -0.71 9.29
N ARG A 73 -7.40 -0.78 10.41
CA ARG A 73 -7.20 -2.04 11.15
C ARG A 73 -8.53 -2.63 11.61
N ALA A 74 -9.44 -1.81 12.14
CA ALA A 74 -10.78 -2.23 12.52
C ALA A 74 -11.60 -2.75 11.32
N ASN A 75 -11.35 -2.22 10.13
CA ASN A 75 -11.98 -2.65 8.88
C ASN A 75 -11.24 -3.79 8.16
N GLY A 76 -10.19 -4.37 8.77
CA GLY A 76 -9.46 -5.53 8.25
C GLY A 76 -8.32 -5.21 7.28
N LEU A 77 -7.84 -3.96 7.23
CA LEU A 77 -6.67 -3.57 6.45
C LEU A 77 -5.56 -3.05 7.38
N ILE A 78 -4.44 -3.77 7.42
CA ILE A 78 -3.28 -3.40 8.23
C ILE A 78 -2.29 -2.64 7.34
N LEU A 79 -2.05 -1.38 7.68
CA LEU A 79 -1.05 -0.52 7.06
C LEU A 79 -0.08 0.01 8.11
N ILE A 80 1.03 0.57 7.67
CA ILE A 80 2.10 1.07 8.53
C ILE A 80 2.11 2.60 8.50
N PRO A 81 1.97 3.27 9.67
CA PRO A 81 2.20 4.70 9.75
C PRO A 81 3.63 5.03 9.32
N ALA A 82 3.79 6.09 8.56
CA ALA A 82 5.07 6.59 8.10
C ALA A 82 5.21 8.06 8.50
N GLY A 83 6.44 8.57 8.55
CA GLY A 83 6.70 9.96 8.90
C GLY A 83 5.85 10.95 8.09
N SER A 84 5.74 12.19 8.59
CA SER A 84 5.04 13.28 7.90
C SER A 84 3.55 13.00 7.60
N ASN A 85 2.83 12.41 8.53
CA ASN A 85 1.39 12.14 8.43
C ASN A 85 1.01 11.28 7.21
N ALA A 86 1.75 10.20 6.97
CA ALA A 86 1.51 9.27 5.87
C ALA A 86 1.18 7.87 6.36
N LEU A 87 0.48 7.09 5.53
CA LEU A 87 0.38 5.64 5.63
C LEU A 87 1.10 4.98 4.47
N ARG A 88 1.85 3.94 4.77
CA ARG A 88 2.61 3.16 3.79
C ARG A 88 1.86 1.89 3.44
N PHE A 89 1.69 1.67 2.15
CA PHE A 89 1.29 0.42 1.53
C PHE A 89 2.56 -0.33 1.12
N LEU A 90 2.76 -1.51 1.66
CA LEU A 90 3.90 -2.36 1.34
C LEU A 90 3.45 -3.83 1.31
N PRO A 91 2.65 -4.21 0.30
CA PRO A 91 2.20 -5.60 0.15
C PRO A 91 3.36 -6.50 -0.28
N PRO A 92 3.23 -7.83 -0.11
CA PRO A 92 4.22 -8.78 -0.61
C PRO A 92 4.35 -8.69 -2.14
N LEU A 93 5.55 -8.99 -2.65
CA LEU A 93 5.85 -8.88 -4.09
C LEU A 93 5.01 -9.82 -4.97
N ASN A 94 4.51 -10.91 -4.40
CA ASN A 94 3.64 -11.90 -5.05
C ASN A 94 2.15 -11.60 -4.88
N ILE A 95 1.78 -10.39 -4.46
CA ILE A 95 0.38 -9.99 -4.29
C ILE A 95 -0.41 -10.20 -5.58
N LYS A 96 -1.69 -10.50 -5.46
CA LYS A 96 -2.62 -10.63 -6.59
C LYS A 96 -3.43 -9.34 -6.76
N LYS A 97 -3.89 -9.10 -7.99
CA LYS A 97 -4.77 -7.96 -8.30
C LYS A 97 -6.01 -7.93 -7.41
N SER A 98 -6.62 -9.10 -7.17
CA SER A 98 -7.81 -9.24 -6.30
C SER A 98 -7.59 -8.74 -4.87
N ASP A 99 -6.37 -8.88 -4.34
CA ASP A 99 -6.05 -8.42 -2.98
C ASP A 99 -5.84 -6.90 -2.95
N ILE A 100 -5.28 -6.33 -4.01
CA ILE A 100 -5.22 -4.88 -4.20
C ILE A 100 -6.63 -4.28 -4.30
N ASP A 101 -7.52 -4.90 -5.06
CA ASP A 101 -8.91 -4.45 -5.20
C ASP A 101 -9.63 -4.44 -3.84
N LYS A 102 -9.44 -5.49 -3.02
CA LYS A 102 -9.97 -5.54 -1.65
C LYS A 102 -9.41 -4.42 -0.77
N ALA A 103 -8.09 -4.22 -0.81
CA ALA A 103 -7.43 -3.19 -0.02
C ALA A 103 -7.91 -1.78 -0.40
N LEU A 104 -8.00 -1.47 -1.69
CA LEU A 104 -8.51 -0.19 -2.19
C LEU A 104 -9.98 0.03 -1.77
N LYS A 105 -10.82 -1.01 -1.85
CA LYS A 105 -12.21 -0.94 -1.41
C LYS A 105 -12.35 -0.64 0.08
N ILE A 106 -11.54 -1.30 0.93
CA ILE A 106 -11.52 -1.05 2.37
C ILE A 106 -11.02 0.36 2.65
N PHE A 107 -9.97 0.80 1.96
CA PHE A 107 -9.41 2.14 2.10
C PHE A 107 -10.43 3.21 1.71
N ASP A 108 -11.07 3.10 0.55
CA ASP A 108 -12.12 4.03 0.10
C ASP A 108 -13.30 4.10 1.09
N LYS A 109 -13.80 2.94 1.53
CA LYS A 109 -14.87 2.87 2.53
C LYS A 109 -14.50 3.56 3.85
N THR A 110 -13.26 3.37 4.31
CA THR A 110 -12.76 3.99 5.54
C THR A 110 -12.64 5.50 5.38
N MET A 111 -12.12 5.99 4.25
CA MET A 111 -12.01 7.42 3.96
C MET A 111 -13.38 8.11 3.88
N LYS A 112 -14.40 7.40 3.37
CA LYS A 112 -15.77 7.90 3.34
C LYS A 112 -16.36 8.09 4.73
N GLY A 113 -16.00 7.26 5.70
CA GLY A 113 -16.49 7.29 7.07
C GLY A 113 -15.72 8.20 8.03
N LEU A 114 -14.68 8.86 7.56
CA LEU A 114 -13.88 9.85 8.28
C LEU A 114 -14.39 11.26 7.98
#